data_f7e0eb8dfdba232a335a61e8e9e67152
#
_entry.id   f7e0eb8dfdba232a335a61e8e9e67152
#
_cell.length_a   1.000
_cell.length_b   1.000
_cell.length_c   1.000
_cell.angle_alpha   90.00
_cell.angle_beta   90.00
_cell.angle_gamma   90.00
#
_symmetry.space_group_name_H-M   'P 1'
#
loop_
_entity.id
_entity.type
_entity.pdbx_description
1 polymer ?
#
loop_
_entity_poly.entity_id
_entity_poly.type
_entity_poly.pdbx_seq_one_letter_code
_entity_poly.pdbx_strand_id
1 'polypeptide(L)'
;MNSIKIENYTAEFGESFILKNINWTLEPEQHWVITGTNGSGKSALSAILAGAGEKIEGTITGLPGHIEIVSFEAQAELIERELKKDDADIMDVISEGTPVREILEEGKAIYPEFDSKLLNELVAMFKLEHMLDRSFRKLSTGETRKIMLIRALANNPDMIILDEPFDGLDADSMQLLHNLLASKVDAISMVLVLNRFDEMPEFITHVAYTDKGELHHTVDINDKQAYDDLYQLLHLKTTDLSVPPTDESDRPPAINPEDPLVRLTDINVAYGDSKVIQGLNWSIKPGQHWQLSGPNGSGKTCLLNLITGDHPQCYTNNIFVFGMQRGNGETIWQIKQYIGYVSTALQWEYRVSISLRNVIISGFHDSIGMYTKSTDKQKEVADQWLDLLGMKDRANEPYNQLSFGDQRLLLIARAMVKHPTLLILDEPCLGLDDINRQLVLALIEKICASGDTTVLYVNHHAEDQISGIKEYKQLEKLSAE
;
A
#
# COMPACT_ATOMS: atom_id res chain seq x y z
N MET A 1 23.90 11.53 -21.98
CA MET A 1 23.07 12.48 -21.19
C MET A 1 23.99 13.55 -20.60
N ASN A 2 23.54 14.81 -20.42
CA ASN A 2 24.32 15.82 -19.71
C ASN A 2 24.03 15.71 -18.20
N SER A 3 24.92 16.26 -17.36
CA SER A 3 24.66 16.40 -15.92
C SER A 3 23.42 17.29 -15.69
N ILE A 4 22.48 16.84 -14.88
CA ILE A 4 21.33 17.63 -14.45
C ILE A 4 21.71 18.37 -13.17
N LYS A 5 21.52 19.68 -13.16
CA LYS A 5 21.80 20.52 -11.97
C LYS A 5 20.56 21.28 -11.56
N ILE A 6 20.21 21.11 -10.30
CA ILE A 6 19.13 21.83 -9.60
C ILE A 6 19.81 22.70 -8.57
N GLU A 7 19.60 24.03 -8.67
CA GLU A 7 20.27 25.01 -7.81
C GLU A 7 19.26 25.95 -7.16
N ASN A 8 19.22 25.95 -5.81
CA ASN A 8 18.35 26.77 -4.96
C ASN A 8 16.89 26.73 -5.42
N TYR A 9 16.42 25.56 -5.86
CA TYR A 9 15.11 25.42 -6.49
C TYR A 9 14.01 25.27 -5.43
N THR A 10 13.00 26.15 -5.53
CA THR A 10 11.81 26.16 -4.69
C THR A 10 10.60 26.08 -5.60
N ALA A 11 9.68 25.15 -5.34
CA ALA A 11 8.46 24.97 -6.11
C ALA A 11 7.27 24.61 -5.22
N GLU A 12 6.08 25.06 -5.61
CA GLU A 12 4.81 24.81 -4.96
C GLU A 12 4.04 23.70 -5.69
N PHE A 13 3.42 22.82 -4.89
CA PHE A 13 2.59 21.71 -5.37
C PHE A 13 1.21 21.79 -4.68
N GLY A 14 0.17 22.09 -5.48
CA GLY A 14 -1.18 22.29 -4.95
C GLY A 14 -1.26 23.48 -3.99
N GLU A 15 -2.22 23.44 -3.06
CA GLU A 15 -2.49 24.59 -2.16
C GLU A 15 -1.63 24.60 -0.89
N SER A 16 -0.81 23.58 -0.61
CA SER A 16 -0.22 23.43 0.73
C SER A 16 1.17 22.82 0.81
N PHE A 17 1.74 22.32 -0.28
CA PHE A 17 3.05 21.67 -0.23
C PHE A 17 4.12 22.45 -1.02
N ILE A 18 5.26 22.71 -0.38
CA ILE A 18 6.38 23.45 -0.98
C ILE A 18 7.67 22.63 -0.82
N LEU A 19 8.34 22.37 -1.95
CA LEU A 19 9.74 21.99 -1.97
C LEU A 19 10.59 23.24 -1.75
N LYS A 20 11.59 23.17 -0.85
CA LYS A 20 12.36 24.33 -0.41
C LYS A 20 13.83 24.15 -0.69
N ASN A 21 14.41 25.13 -1.40
CA ASN A 21 15.85 25.29 -1.57
C ASN A 21 16.57 23.98 -1.99
N ILE A 22 16.02 23.27 -2.96
CA ILE A 22 16.59 22.02 -3.45
C ILE A 22 17.89 22.31 -4.19
N ASN A 23 18.97 21.64 -3.76
CA ASN A 23 20.27 21.61 -4.41
C ASN A 23 20.63 20.16 -4.71
N TRP A 24 20.60 19.77 -5.99
CA TRP A 24 20.80 18.38 -6.38
C TRP A 24 21.47 18.29 -7.73
N THR A 25 22.50 17.43 -7.84
CA THR A 25 23.19 17.15 -9.09
C THR A 25 23.09 15.67 -9.41
N LEU A 26 22.60 15.36 -10.61
CA LEU A 26 22.55 14.00 -11.15
C LEU A 26 23.54 13.91 -12.30
N GLU A 27 24.57 13.10 -12.13
CA GLU A 27 25.58 12.87 -13.19
C GLU A 27 25.11 11.76 -14.15
N PRO A 28 25.61 11.74 -15.40
CA PRO A 28 25.39 10.63 -16.30
C PRO A 28 25.76 9.28 -15.65
N GLU A 29 25.03 8.23 -16.01
CA GLU A 29 25.26 6.86 -15.49
C GLU A 29 24.90 6.66 -14.00
N GLN A 30 24.37 7.68 -13.32
CA GLN A 30 23.81 7.53 -11.98
C GLN A 30 22.36 7.09 -12.07
N HIS A 31 22.00 6.09 -11.23
CA HIS A 31 20.64 5.68 -10.99
C HIS A 31 20.31 5.98 -9.54
N TRP A 32 19.20 6.68 -9.33
CA TRP A 32 18.85 7.27 -8.05
C TRP A 32 17.62 6.63 -7.42
N VAL A 33 17.65 6.49 -6.11
CA VAL A 33 16.47 6.28 -5.29
C VAL A 33 16.21 7.55 -4.47
N ILE A 34 14.97 8.03 -4.47
CA ILE A 34 14.46 9.05 -3.57
C ILE A 34 13.69 8.34 -2.46
N THR A 35 14.06 8.60 -1.21
CA THR A 35 13.41 8.02 -0.04
C THR A 35 13.20 9.09 1.04
N GLY A 36 12.41 8.76 2.06
CA GLY A 36 12.04 9.67 3.15
C GLY A 36 10.70 9.30 3.76
N THR A 37 10.30 10.02 4.81
CA THR A 37 9.00 9.78 5.46
C THR A 37 7.82 10.11 4.54
N ASN A 38 6.65 9.53 4.82
CA ASN A 38 5.44 9.85 4.06
C ASN A 38 5.10 11.35 4.22
N GLY A 39 4.82 12.01 3.08
CA GLY A 39 4.60 13.46 3.05
C GLY A 39 5.88 14.31 3.06
N SER A 40 7.08 13.71 3.00
CA SER A 40 8.35 14.43 2.98
C SER A 40 8.64 15.18 1.66
N GLY A 41 7.91 14.87 0.58
CA GLY A 41 8.09 15.47 -0.74
C GLY A 41 8.83 14.61 -1.75
N LYS A 42 8.94 13.29 -1.55
CA LYS A 42 9.57 12.35 -2.50
C LYS A 42 9.03 12.48 -3.91
N SER A 43 7.71 12.30 -4.07
CA SER A 43 7.02 12.40 -5.37
C SER A 43 7.15 13.81 -5.97
N ALA A 44 7.07 14.86 -5.15
CA ALA A 44 7.29 16.23 -5.61
C ALA A 44 8.73 16.44 -6.10
N LEU A 45 9.75 15.91 -5.38
CA LEU A 45 11.16 15.99 -5.79
C LEU A 45 11.42 15.24 -7.11
N SER A 46 10.78 14.11 -7.33
CA SER A 46 10.89 13.40 -8.62
C SER A 46 10.16 14.14 -9.74
N ALA A 47 9.00 14.72 -9.45
CA ALA A 47 8.14 15.40 -10.41
C ALA A 47 8.75 16.69 -10.98
N ILE A 48 9.60 17.42 -10.24
CA ILE A 48 10.31 18.60 -10.77
C ILE A 48 11.25 18.25 -11.94
N LEU A 49 11.78 17.02 -12.00
CA LEU A 49 12.58 16.54 -13.12
C LEU A 49 11.72 16.40 -14.40
N ALA A 50 10.43 16.13 -14.25
CA ALA A 50 9.47 16.09 -15.37
C ALA A 50 8.80 17.46 -15.63
N GLY A 51 9.26 18.53 -14.96
CA GLY A 51 8.74 19.88 -15.14
C GLY A 51 7.44 20.18 -14.40
N ALA A 52 7.04 19.36 -13.44
CA ALA A 52 5.85 19.59 -12.61
C ALA A 52 6.14 20.57 -11.46
N GLY A 53 5.07 21.12 -10.88
CA GLY A 53 5.12 22.12 -9.81
C GLY A 53 5.22 23.55 -10.34
N GLU A 54 4.74 24.51 -9.53
CA GLU A 54 4.82 25.93 -9.83
C GLU A 54 6.13 26.50 -9.25
N LYS A 55 7.04 26.86 -10.16
CA LYS A 55 8.36 27.37 -9.78
C LYS A 55 8.24 28.71 -9.08
N ILE A 56 8.83 28.81 -7.88
CA ILE A 56 8.99 30.07 -7.13
C ILE A 56 10.38 30.68 -7.40
N GLU A 57 11.45 29.89 -7.25
CA GLU A 57 12.83 30.38 -7.45
C GLU A 57 13.79 29.23 -7.84
N GLY A 58 15.04 29.57 -8.17
CA GLY A 58 16.10 28.63 -8.52
C GLY A 58 16.13 28.24 -10.01
N THR A 59 16.96 27.28 -10.35
CA THR A 59 17.13 26.81 -11.73
C THR A 59 17.28 25.30 -11.81
N ILE A 60 16.77 24.73 -12.92
CA ILE A 60 17.06 23.36 -13.32
C ILE A 60 17.69 23.41 -14.72
N THR A 61 18.83 22.79 -14.90
CA THR A 61 19.55 22.74 -16.17
C THR A 61 19.97 21.30 -16.51
N GLY A 62 20.17 21.01 -17.79
CA GLY A 62 20.67 19.71 -18.25
C GLY A 62 19.62 18.61 -18.33
N LEU A 63 18.31 18.93 -18.21
CA LEU A 63 17.25 17.94 -18.36
C LEU A 63 17.32 17.29 -19.74
N PRO A 64 17.11 15.97 -19.86
CA PRO A 64 17.04 15.27 -21.14
C PRO A 64 15.78 15.66 -21.92
N GLY A 65 15.81 15.35 -23.23
CA GLY A 65 14.72 15.72 -24.13
C GLY A 65 13.44 14.92 -23.94
N HIS A 66 13.57 13.67 -23.50
CA HIS A 66 12.45 12.75 -23.32
C HIS A 66 12.49 12.11 -21.92
N ILE A 67 11.56 12.50 -21.09
CA ILE A 67 11.37 11.99 -19.71
C ILE A 67 9.99 11.36 -19.62
N GLU A 68 9.93 10.11 -19.17
CA GLU A 68 8.68 9.43 -18.83
C GLU A 68 8.53 9.34 -17.32
N ILE A 69 7.31 9.58 -16.82
CA ILE A 69 6.96 9.43 -15.40
C ILE A 69 5.82 8.42 -15.24
N VAL A 70 6.01 7.48 -14.33
CA VAL A 70 4.98 6.53 -13.90
C VAL A 70 4.75 6.77 -12.40
N SER A 71 3.65 7.43 -12.07
CA SER A 71 3.24 7.76 -10.71
C SER A 71 1.76 7.52 -10.52
N PHE A 72 1.30 7.61 -9.27
CA PHE A 72 -0.12 7.53 -8.96
C PHE A 72 -0.91 8.70 -9.58
N GLU A 73 -0.34 9.90 -9.57
CA GLU A 73 -0.94 11.09 -10.18
C GLU A 73 -1.07 10.93 -11.69
N ALA A 74 0.00 10.49 -12.37
CA ALA A 74 -0.04 10.23 -13.82
C ALA A 74 -1.08 9.14 -14.18
N GLN A 75 -1.25 8.13 -13.29
CA GLN A 75 -2.29 7.12 -13.43
C GLN A 75 -3.68 7.72 -13.29
N ALA A 76 -3.90 8.55 -12.28
CA ALA A 76 -5.18 9.22 -12.05
C ALA A 76 -5.54 10.15 -13.21
N GLU A 77 -4.58 10.92 -13.73
CA GLU A 77 -4.77 11.79 -14.90
C GLU A 77 -5.15 11.00 -16.15
N LEU A 78 -4.50 9.86 -16.39
CA LEU A 78 -4.83 9.00 -17.52
C LEU A 78 -6.26 8.45 -17.41
N ILE A 79 -6.64 7.99 -16.23
CA ILE A 79 -8.00 7.49 -15.97
C ILE A 79 -9.02 8.63 -16.16
N GLU A 80 -8.77 9.81 -15.63
CA GLU A 80 -9.65 10.97 -15.77
C GLU A 80 -9.78 11.42 -17.24
N ARG A 81 -8.67 11.40 -17.99
CA ARG A 81 -8.68 11.67 -19.44
C ARG A 81 -9.59 10.69 -20.18
N GLU A 82 -9.53 9.41 -19.84
CA GLU A 82 -10.36 8.38 -20.48
C GLU A 82 -11.84 8.46 -20.04
N LEU A 83 -12.12 8.94 -18.85
CA LEU A 83 -13.49 9.21 -18.39
C LEU A 83 -14.09 10.43 -19.10
N LYS A 84 -13.31 11.51 -19.30
CA LYS A 84 -13.78 12.73 -20.01
C LYS A 84 -14.07 12.50 -21.48
N LYS A 85 -13.46 11.50 -22.13
CA LYS A 85 -13.82 11.14 -23.51
C LYS A 85 -15.27 10.66 -23.64
N ASP A 86 -15.83 10.06 -22.58
CA ASP A 86 -17.19 9.56 -22.53
C ASP A 86 -18.23 10.67 -22.37
N ASP A 87 -17.90 11.70 -21.57
CA ASP A 87 -18.80 12.83 -21.33
C ASP A 87 -18.95 13.74 -22.58
N ALA A 88 -18.04 13.62 -23.54
CA ALA A 88 -18.07 14.37 -24.79
C ALA A 88 -19.01 13.75 -25.85
N ASP A 89 -19.42 12.50 -25.71
CA ASP A 89 -20.36 11.81 -26.59
C ASP A 89 -21.81 12.07 -26.15
N ILE A 90 -22.37 13.20 -26.59
CA ILE A 90 -23.76 13.66 -26.30
C ILE A 90 -24.83 12.77 -26.96
N MET A 91 -24.47 11.72 -27.65
CA MET A 91 -25.42 10.75 -28.21
C MET A 91 -25.41 9.45 -27.40
N ASP A 92 -26.58 9.02 -26.95
CA ASP A 92 -26.97 7.79 -26.21
C ASP A 92 -26.27 6.45 -26.60
N VAL A 93 -25.01 6.47 -27.00
CA VAL A 93 -24.20 5.30 -27.28
C VAL A 93 -23.25 5.11 -26.11
N ILE A 94 -23.43 4.06 -25.34
CA ILE A 94 -22.49 3.65 -24.29
C ILE A 94 -21.17 3.35 -24.99
N SER A 95 -20.18 4.27 -24.84
CA SER A 95 -18.83 4.06 -25.35
C SER A 95 -18.22 2.82 -24.67
N GLU A 96 -17.69 1.88 -25.46
CA GLU A 96 -16.98 0.71 -24.94
C GLU A 96 -15.68 1.08 -24.22
N GLY A 97 -15.25 2.34 -24.32
CA GLY A 97 -14.00 2.89 -23.80
C GLY A 97 -12.78 2.48 -24.66
N THR A 98 -11.67 3.18 -24.48
CA THR A 98 -10.43 2.96 -25.24
C THR A 98 -9.83 1.58 -24.94
N PRO A 99 -9.55 0.73 -25.95
CA PRO A 99 -8.86 -0.54 -25.74
C PRO A 99 -7.44 -0.33 -25.21
N VAL A 100 -6.96 -1.25 -24.36
CA VAL A 100 -5.60 -1.22 -23.80
C VAL A 100 -4.54 -1.13 -24.89
N ARG A 101 -4.72 -1.81 -26.00
CA ARG A 101 -3.82 -1.76 -27.17
C ARG A 101 -3.58 -0.33 -27.67
N GLU A 102 -4.63 0.48 -27.78
CA GLU A 102 -4.53 1.87 -28.24
C GLU A 102 -3.77 2.73 -27.24
N ILE A 103 -4.00 2.54 -25.95
CA ILE A 103 -3.26 3.23 -24.87
C ILE A 103 -1.76 2.90 -24.92
N LEU A 104 -1.41 1.65 -25.14
CA LEU A 104 -0.02 1.19 -25.26
C LEU A 104 0.68 1.74 -26.51
N GLU A 105 -0.05 1.93 -27.61
CA GLU A 105 0.50 2.39 -28.89
C GLU A 105 0.45 3.92 -29.09
N GLU A 106 -0.12 4.69 -28.14
CA GLU A 106 -0.20 6.16 -28.23
C GLU A 106 1.17 6.81 -28.53
N GLY A 107 2.23 6.31 -27.90
CA GLY A 107 3.60 6.80 -28.08
C GLY A 107 4.14 6.66 -29.49
N LYS A 108 3.62 5.72 -30.29
CA LYS A 108 4.04 5.46 -31.66
C LYS A 108 3.86 6.66 -32.61
N ALA A 109 2.84 7.49 -32.32
CA ALA A 109 2.58 8.71 -33.10
C ALA A 109 3.36 9.94 -32.59
N ILE A 110 3.90 9.87 -31.37
CA ILE A 110 4.50 10.99 -30.63
C ILE A 110 6.04 10.89 -30.67
N TYR A 111 6.56 9.68 -30.39
CA TYR A 111 7.98 9.44 -30.19
C TYR A 111 8.59 8.66 -31.34
N PRO A 112 9.58 9.24 -32.09
CA PRO A 112 10.29 8.53 -33.16
C PRO A 112 11.03 7.28 -32.69
N GLU A 113 11.47 7.29 -31.43
CA GLU A 113 12.23 6.21 -30.78
C GLU A 113 11.35 5.09 -30.21
N PHE A 114 10.03 5.14 -30.45
CA PHE A 114 9.08 4.14 -29.92
C PHE A 114 9.44 2.72 -30.38
N ASP A 115 9.61 1.82 -29.43
CA ASP A 115 10.03 0.43 -29.67
C ASP A 115 8.84 -0.55 -29.65
N SER A 116 8.26 -0.78 -30.82
CA SER A 116 7.15 -1.74 -30.99
C SER A 116 7.54 -3.20 -30.66
N LYS A 117 8.83 -3.55 -30.81
CA LYS A 117 9.32 -4.90 -30.50
C LYS A 117 9.35 -5.10 -29.00
N LEU A 118 9.94 -4.13 -28.29
CA LEU A 118 9.97 -4.12 -26.81
C LEU A 118 8.55 -4.12 -26.25
N LEU A 119 7.62 -3.34 -26.82
CA LEU A 119 6.21 -3.37 -26.40
C LEU A 119 5.64 -4.79 -26.41
N ASN A 120 5.80 -5.53 -27.52
CA ASN A 120 5.29 -6.88 -27.62
C ASN A 120 5.97 -7.85 -26.66
N GLU A 121 7.28 -7.71 -26.45
CA GLU A 121 8.03 -8.51 -25.48
C GLU A 121 7.53 -8.26 -24.05
N LEU A 122 7.28 -7.00 -23.67
CA LEU A 122 6.78 -6.65 -22.35
C LEU A 122 5.35 -7.13 -22.12
N VAL A 123 4.48 -7.00 -23.12
CA VAL A 123 3.10 -7.53 -23.04
C VAL A 123 3.11 -9.04 -22.79
N ALA A 124 3.96 -9.78 -23.51
CA ALA A 124 4.11 -11.23 -23.33
C ALA A 124 4.72 -11.57 -21.95
N MET A 125 5.76 -10.84 -21.53
CA MET A 125 6.44 -11.05 -20.24
C MET A 125 5.47 -10.90 -19.05
N PHE A 126 4.61 -9.88 -19.07
CA PHE A 126 3.60 -9.64 -18.05
C PHE A 126 2.28 -10.40 -18.27
N LYS A 127 2.20 -11.26 -19.31
CA LYS A 127 1.03 -12.10 -19.66
C LYS A 127 -0.26 -11.28 -19.85
N LEU A 128 -0.17 -10.13 -20.53
CA LEU A 128 -1.28 -9.20 -20.69
C LEU A 128 -1.97 -9.28 -22.07
N GLU A 129 -1.62 -10.26 -22.92
CA GLU A 129 -2.19 -10.43 -24.27
C GLU A 129 -3.73 -10.52 -24.24
N HIS A 130 -4.28 -11.19 -23.23
CA HIS A 130 -5.72 -11.37 -23.06
C HIS A 130 -6.47 -10.09 -22.68
N MET A 131 -5.74 -9.01 -22.32
CA MET A 131 -6.31 -7.72 -21.93
C MET A 131 -6.28 -6.67 -23.02
N LEU A 132 -5.54 -6.89 -24.11
CA LEU A 132 -5.27 -5.88 -25.13
C LEU A 132 -6.54 -5.28 -25.75
N ASP A 133 -7.59 -6.07 -25.90
CA ASP A 133 -8.86 -5.64 -26.49
C ASP A 133 -9.91 -5.26 -25.43
N ARG A 134 -9.54 -5.33 -24.11
CA ARG A 134 -10.40 -4.84 -23.02
C ARG A 134 -10.32 -3.33 -22.92
N SER A 135 -11.43 -2.71 -22.50
CA SER A 135 -11.45 -1.30 -22.15
C SER A 135 -10.50 -1.01 -20.99
N PHE A 136 -9.66 0.00 -21.14
CA PHE A 136 -8.72 0.47 -20.11
C PHE A 136 -9.41 0.79 -18.77
N ARG A 137 -10.63 1.34 -18.82
CA ARG A 137 -11.42 1.67 -17.62
C ARG A 137 -11.90 0.47 -16.81
N LYS A 138 -11.84 -0.74 -17.37
CA LYS A 138 -12.23 -1.99 -16.69
C LYS A 138 -11.06 -2.72 -16.04
N LEU A 139 -9.89 -2.11 -16.04
CA LEU A 139 -8.68 -2.67 -15.43
C LEU A 139 -8.66 -2.42 -13.92
N SER A 140 -8.09 -3.36 -13.19
CA SER A 140 -7.71 -3.17 -11.79
C SER A 140 -6.54 -2.17 -11.67
N THR A 141 -6.34 -1.60 -10.49
CA THR A 141 -5.23 -0.67 -10.22
C THR A 141 -3.88 -1.26 -10.58
N GLY A 142 -3.61 -2.53 -10.22
CA GLY A 142 -2.36 -3.21 -10.54
C GLY A 142 -2.19 -3.48 -12.06
N GLU A 143 -3.27 -3.83 -12.77
CA GLU A 143 -3.25 -3.98 -14.23
C GLU A 143 -2.96 -2.65 -14.92
N THR A 144 -3.61 -1.57 -14.49
CA THR A 144 -3.37 -0.21 -15.02
C THR A 144 -1.91 0.20 -14.83
N ARG A 145 -1.33 -0.07 -13.65
CA ARG A 145 0.07 0.24 -13.36
C ARG A 145 1.04 -0.49 -14.28
N LYS A 146 0.82 -1.79 -14.51
CA LYS A 146 1.60 -2.58 -15.48
C LYS A 146 1.51 -2.01 -16.89
N ILE A 147 0.33 -1.60 -17.33
CA ILE A 147 0.12 -0.97 -18.65
C ILE A 147 0.88 0.35 -18.76
N MET A 148 0.84 1.21 -17.75
CA MET A 148 1.57 2.47 -17.74
C MET A 148 3.09 2.27 -17.80
N LEU A 149 3.62 1.31 -17.03
CA LEU A 149 5.03 0.95 -17.04
C LEU A 149 5.49 0.46 -18.42
N ILE A 150 4.72 -0.47 -19.01
CA ILE A 150 5.01 -1.00 -20.36
C ILE A 150 5.00 0.14 -21.40
N ARG A 151 4.01 1.03 -21.33
CA ARG A 151 3.91 2.20 -22.23
C ARG A 151 5.13 3.10 -22.10
N ALA A 152 5.50 3.47 -20.88
CA ALA A 152 6.64 4.34 -20.61
C ALA A 152 7.96 3.74 -21.13
N LEU A 153 8.19 2.45 -20.91
CA LEU A 153 9.40 1.76 -21.41
C LEU A 153 9.41 1.61 -22.93
N ALA A 154 8.24 1.35 -23.55
CA ALA A 154 8.13 1.23 -25.01
C ALA A 154 8.35 2.58 -25.72
N ASN A 155 8.10 3.71 -25.05
CA ASN A 155 8.40 5.04 -25.55
C ASN A 155 9.92 5.30 -25.66
N ASN A 156 10.76 4.43 -25.09
CA ASN A 156 12.23 4.49 -25.11
C ASN A 156 12.78 5.86 -24.66
N PRO A 157 12.51 6.28 -23.41
CA PRO A 157 12.90 7.59 -22.90
C PRO A 157 14.40 7.68 -22.58
N ASP A 158 14.95 8.90 -22.57
CA ASP A 158 16.29 9.18 -22.04
C ASP A 158 16.36 8.98 -20.52
N MET A 159 15.26 9.32 -19.82
CA MET A 159 15.10 9.15 -18.38
C MET A 159 13.71 8.62 -18.04
N ILE A 160 13.64 7.69 -17.09
CA ILE A 160 12.38 7.22 -16.54
C ILE A 160 12.31 7.51 -15.04
N ILE A 161 11.18 8.04 -14.60
CA ILE A 161 10.85 8.29 -13.19
C ILE A 161 9.75 7.31 -12.79
N LEU A 162 10.03 6.48 -11.80
CA LEU A 162 9.10 5.47 -11.30
C LEU A 162 8.77 5.76 -9.83
N ASP A 163 7.55 6.19 -9.57
CA ASP A 163 7.08 6.45 -8.22
C ASP A 163 6.35 5.22 -7.68
N GLU A 164 6.95 4.60 -6.63
CA GLU A 164 6.45 3.38 -5.98
C GLU A 164 6.20 2.21 -6.96
N PRO A 165 7.14 1.87 -7.85
CA PRO A 165 6.88 0.94 -8.96
C PRO A 165 6.51 -0.48 -8.51
N PHE A 166 6.89 -0.87 -7.29
CA PHE A 166 6.70 -2.21 -6.75
C PHE A 166 5.41 -2.37 -5.95
N ASP A 167 4.76 -1.27 -5.58
CA ASP A 167 3.53 -1.28 -4.79
C ASP A 167 2.40 -2.05 -5.50
N GLY A 168 1.76 -2.99 -4.76
CA GLY A 168 0.66 -3.79 -5.26
C GLY A 168 1.05 -4.89 -6.26
N LEU A 169 2.34 -5.12 -6.49
CA LEU A 169 2.83 -6.26 -7.27
C LEU A 169 2.98 -7.50 -6.39
N ASP A 170 2.68 -8.67 -6.96
CA ASP A 170 3.06 -9.95 -6.35
C ASP A 170 4.56 -10.21 -6.54
N ALA A 171 5.12 -11.15 -5.77
CA ALA A 171 6.56 -11.45 -5.76
C ALA A 171 7.11 -11.77 -7.15
N ASP A 172 6.36 -12.52 -7.98
CA ASP A 172 6.79 -12.89 -9.34
C ASP A 172 6.84 -11.65 -10.24
N SER A 173 5.82 -10.79 -10.18
CA SER A 173 5.77 -9.54 -10.95
C SER A 173 6.85 -8.54 -10.51
N MET A 174 7.15 -8.47 -9.21
CA MET A 174 8.23 -7.67 -8.66
C MET A 174 9.59 -8.13 -9.21
N GLN A 175 9.88 -9.44 -9.13
CA GLN A 175 11.14 -9.98 -9.64
C GLN A 175 11.29 -9.75 -11.16
N LEU A 176 10.21 -9.88 -11.92
CA LEU A 176 10.21 -9.58 -13.35
C LEU A 176 10.55 -8.12 -13.61
N LEU A 177 9.97 -7.20 -12.84
CA LEU A 177 10.25 -5.77 -12.97
C LEU A 177 11.70 -5.43 -12.61
N HIS A 178 12.24 -5.98 -11.51
CA HIS A 178 13.66 -5.81 -11.14
C HIS A 178 14.59 -6.24 -12.28
N ASN A 179 14.39 -7.43 -12.84
CA ASN A 179 15.20 -7.95 -13.95
C ASN A 179 15.09 -7.08 -15.20
N LEU A 180 13.89 -6.60 -15.51
CA LEU A 180 13.64 -5.72 -16.63
C LEU A 180 14.39 -4.40 -16.48
N LEU A 181 14.27 -3.72 -15.34
CA LEU A 181 14.95 -2.45 -15.07
C LEU A 181 16.47 -2.64 -15.12
N ALA A 182 17.00 -3.69 -14.49
CA ALA A 182 18.41 -4.03 -14.54
C ALA A 182 18.93 -4.22 -15.96
N SER A 183 18.11 -4.74 -16.90
CA SER A 183 18.48 -4.90 -18.30
C SER A 183 18.55 -3.58 -19.09
N LYS A 184 18.08 -2.47 -18.54
CA LYS A 184 17.97 -1.16 -19.19
C LYS A 184 18.92 -0.09 -18.63
N VAL A 185 19.75 -0.42 -17.63
CA VAL A 185 20.64 0.53 -16.94
C VAL A 185 21.61 1.27 -17.86
N ASP A 186 22.11 0.62 -18.90
CA ASP A 186 23.05 1.24 -19.85
C ASP A 186 22.38 2.20 -20.84
N ALA A 187 21.04 2.12 -20.98
CA ALA A 187 20.30 2.85 -22.00
C ALA A 187 19.44 3.98 -21.42
N ILE A 188 18.91 3.82 -20.22
CA ILE A 188 17.93 4.72 -19.63
C ILE A 188 18.40 5.15 -18.25
N SER A 189 18.46 6.45 -17.98
CA SER A 189 18.67 6.97 -16.62
C SER A 189 17.43 6.76 -15.78
N MET A 190 17.59 6.25 -14.56
CA MET A 190 16.45 5.87 -13.70
C MET A 190 16.45 6.65 -12.40
N VAL A 191 15.28 7.19 -12.06
CA VAL A 191 14.99 7.77 -10.75
C VAL A 191 13.79 7.03 -10.19
N LEU A 192 13.98 6.31 -9.09
CA LEU A 192 12.93 5.58 -8.40
C LEU A 192 12.56 6.32 -7.11
N VAL A 193 11.29 6.45 -6.83
CA VAL A 193 10.80 6.84 -5.51
C VAL A 193 10.40 5.58 -4.79
N LEU A 194 11.03 5.29 -3.65
CA LEU A 194 10.76 4.10 -2.87
C LEU A 194 10.47 4.46 -1.41
N ASN A 195 9.47 3.80 -0.86
CA ASN A 195 9.18 3.85 0.56
C ASN A 195 10.02 2.85 1.36
N ARG A 196 10.57 1.83 0.70
CA ARG A 196 11.24 0.69 1.31
C ARG A 196 12.64 0.49 0.73
N PHE A 197 13.65 0.42 1.61
CA PHE A 197 15.04 0.16 1.20
C PHE A 197 15.26 -1.27 0.68
N ASP A 198 14.52 -2.23 1.20
CA ASP A 198 14.60 -3.64 0.79
C ASP A 198 14.07 -3.91 -0.63
N GLU A 199 13.30 -2.96 -1.18
CA GLU A 199 12.86 -3.00 -2.58
C GLU A 199 13.84 -2.36 -3.56
N MET A 200 14.96 -1.81 -3.05
CA MET A 200 15.93 -1.09 -3.87
C MET A 200 16.67 -2.05 -4.80
N PRO A 201 16.61 -1.85 -6.14
CA PRO A 201 17.36 -2.67 -7.08
C PRO A 201 18.87 -2.54 -6.89
N GLU A 202 19.62 -3.63 -7.12
CA GLU A 202 21.08 -3.67 -6.97
C GLU A 202 21.84 -2.69 -7.90
N PHE A 203 21.22 -2.26 -9.00
CA PHE A 203 21.85 -1.33 -9.94
C PHE A 203 21.80 0.14 -9.49
N ILE A 204 21.09 0.46 -8.44
CA ILE A 204 21.02 1.83 -7.90
C ILE A 204 22.41 2.23 -7.40
N THR A 205 22.80 3.46 -7.71
CA THR A 205 24.12 3.99 -7.37
C THR A 205 24.05 5.03 -6.25
N HIS A 206 22.94 5.76 -6.15
CA HIS A 206 22.80 6.89 -5.24
C HIS A 206 21.43 6.92 -4.56
N VAL A 207 21.38 7.42 -3.34
CA VAL A 207 20.16 7.65 -2.56
C VAL A 207 20.03 9.14 -2.22
N ALA A 208 18.83 9.69 -2.44
CA ALA A 208 18.43 11.02 -2.03
C ALA A 208 17.41 10.92 -0.90
N TYR A 209 17.70 11.46 0.27
CA TYR A 209 16.80 11.46 1.42
C TYR A 209 16.10 12.81 1.60
N THR A 210 14.76 12.77 1.63
CA THR A 210 13.92 13.96 1.81
C THR A 210 13.18 13.96 3.14
N ASP A 211 13.06 15.14 3.77
CA ASP A 211 12.17 15.37 4.90
C ASP A 211 11.56 16.78 4.81
N LYS A 212 10.26 16.91 5.07
CA LYS A 212 9.49 18.18 5.15
C LYS A 212 9.72 19.13 3.96
N GLY A 213 9.84 18.60 2.76
CA GLY A 213 10.03 19.37 1.52
C GLY A 213 11.46 19.83 1.26
N GLU A 214 12.44 19.33 2.00
CA GLU A 214 13.86 19.60 1.81
C GLU A 214 14.65 18.33 1.45
N LEU A 215 15.71 18.49 0.66
CA LEU A 215 16.66 17.42 0.37
C LEU A 215 17.79 17.49 1.42
N HIS A 216 17.82 16.55 2.35
CA HIS A 216 18.76 16.58 3.47
C HIS A 216 20.06 15.88 3.17
N HIS A 217 20.01 14.73 2.50
CA HIS A 217 21.19 13.91 2.22
C HIS A 217 21.15 13.34 0.82
N THR A 218 22.30 13.31 0.16
CA THR A 218 22.57 12.52 -1.03
C THR A 218 23.75 11.60 -0.73
N VAL A 219 23.60 10.30 -0.93
CA VAL A 219 24.58 9.29 -0.55
C VAL A 219 24.90 8.42 -1.75
N ASP A 220 26.19 8.23 -2.03
CA ASP A 220 26.68 7.18 -2.93
C ASP A 220 26.63 5.84 -2.17
N ILE A 221 25.97 4.84 -2.71
CA ILE A 221 25.81 3.50 -2.09
C ILE A 221 27.18 2.82 -1.86
N ASN A 222 28.18 3.15 -2.66
CA ASN A 222 29.54 2.62 -2.48
C ASN A 222 30.26 3.21 -1.25
N ASP A 223 29.82 4.38 -0.75
CA ASP A 223 30.24 4.89 0.56
C ASP A 223 29.45 4.17 1.66
N LYS A 224 29.96 2.99 2.05
CA LYS A 224 29.29 2.13 3.04
C LYS A 224 29.00 2.83 4.37
N GLN A 225 29.91 3.71 4.82
CA GLN A 225 29.71 4.41 6.10
C GLN A 225 28.53 5.39 6.01
N ALA A 226 28.49 6.22 4.97
CA ALA A 226 27.41 7.17 4.76
C ALA A 226 26.06 6.46 4.52
N TYR A 227 26.07 5.33 3.83
CA TYR A 227 24.90 4.50 3.60
C TYR A 227 24.38 3.84 4.89
N ASP A 228 25.29 3.26 5.69
CA ASP A 228 24.94 2.65 6.99
C ASP A 228 24.40 3.71 7.97
N ASP A 229 24.99 4.90 8.00
CA ASP A 229 24.54 6.00 8.85
C ASP A 229 23.12 6.45 8.47
N LEU A 230 22.81 6.55 7.16
CA LEU A 230 21.47 6.84 6.66
C LEU A 230 20.48 5.71 7.02
N TYR A 231 20.89 4.46 6.83
CA TYR A 231 20.07 3.30 7.17
C TYR A 231 19.74 3.26 8.68
N GLN A 232 20.72 3.52 9.53
CA GLN A 232 20.51 3.59 10.99
C GLN A 232 19.61 4.76 11.39
N LEU A 233 19.74 5.93 10.76
CA LEU A 233 18.89 7.09 11.03
C LEU A 233 17.39 6.75 10.86
N LEU A 234 17.09 5.91 9.88
CA LEU A 234 15.72 5.49 9.56
C LEU A 234 15.16 4.41 10.51
N HIS A 235 16.02 3.62 11.18
CA HIS A 235 15.63 2.44 11.97
C HIS A 235 15.63 2.64 13.50
N LEU A 236 15.92 3.83 14.02
CA LEU A 236 16.21 4.06 15.46
C LEU A 236 15.01 4.13 16.42
N LYS A 237 13.74 3.98 15.98
CA LYS A 237 12.57 4.33 16.82
C LYS A 237 11.77 3.19 17.46
N THR A 238 12.23 1.92 17.49
CA THR A 238 11.34 0.77 17.80
C THR A 238 11.48 0.12 19.19
N THR A 239 12.23 0.65 20.14
CA THR A 239 12.69 -0.14 21.31
C THR A 239 11.75 -0.24 22.52
N ASP A 240 10.75 0.63 22.71
CA ASP A 240 9.95 0.67 23.96
C ASP A 240 8.42 0.65 23.78
N LEU A 241 7.89 -0.22 22.90
CA LEU A 241 6.46 -0.33 22.67
C LEU A 241 5.79 -1.27 23.70
N SER A 242 4.78 -0.80 24.44
CA SER A 242 3.89 -1.64 25.24
C SER A 242 2.43 -1.33 24.87
N VAL A 243 1.66 -2.38 24.55
CA VAL A 243 0.23 -2.25 24.21
C VAL A 243 -0.55 -1.69 25.41
N PRO A 244 -1.26 -0.56 25.28
CA PRO A 244 -2.06 0.01 26.36
C PRO A 244 -3.14 -0.96 26.84
N PRO A 245 -3.35 -1.11 28.17
CA PRO A 245 -4.38 -1.99 28.70
C PRO A 245 -5.79 -1.41 28.46
N THR A 246 -6.78 -2.28 28.34
CA THR A 246 -8.19 -1.92 28.22
C THR A 246 -9.00 -2.49 29.38
N ASP A 247 -10.04 -1.75 29.81
CA ASP A 247 -10.96 -2.21 30.86
C ASP A 247 -11.68 -3.50 30.43
N GLU A 248 -11.90 -4.42 31.38
CA GLU A 248 -12.58 -5.69 31.08
C GLU A 248 -13.99 -5.48 30.51
N SER A 249 -14.68 -4.42 30.92
CA SER A 249 -16.02 -4.08 30.40
C SER A 249 -16.05 -3.68 28.93
N ASP A 250 -14.91 -3.24 28.38
CA ASP A 250 -14.77 -2.83 26.98
C ASP A 250 -14.17 -3.96 26.11
N ARG A 251 -13.79 -5.10 26.71
CA ARG A 251 -13.27 -6.27 25.99
C ARG A 251 -14.42 -7.11 25.38
N PRO A 252 -14.14 -7.85 24.29
CA PRO A 252 -15.08 -8.86 23.79
C PRO A 252 -15.46 -9.88 24.85
N PRO A 253 -16.69 -10.46 24.81
CA PRO A 253 -17.07 -11.55 25.70
C PRO A 253 -16.11 -12.74 25.60
N ALA A 254 -15.89 -13.42 26.73
CA ALA A 254 -15.07 -14.62 26.76
C ALA A 254 -15.70 -15.73 25.88
N ILE A 255 -14.87 -16.43 25.14
CA ILE A 255 -15.24 -17.63 24.38
C ILE A 255 -14.69 -18.86 25.09
N ASN A 256 -15.27 -20.04 24.81
CA ASN A 256 -14.75 -21.30 25.34
C ASN A 256 -13.32 -21.53 24.80
N PRO A 257 -12.28 -21.69 25.64
CA PRO A 257 -10.90 -21.88 25.21
C PRO A 257 -10.65 -23.15 24.37
N GLU A 258 -11.52 -24.14 24.50
CA GLU A 258 -11.43 -25.40 23.73
C GLU A 258 -11.93 -25.24 22.28
N ASP A 259 -12.76 -24.23 22.02
CA ASP A 259 -13.30 -23.98 20.70
C ASP A 259 -12.28 -23.21 19.82
N PRO A 260 -12.23 -23.51 18.52
CA PRO A 260 -11.44 -22.68 17.62
C PRO A 260 -12.08 -21.29 17.47
N LEU A 261 -11.25 -20.26 17.27
CA LEU A 261 -11.74 -18.92 16.92
C LEU A 261 -12.44 -18.93 15.56
N VAL A 262 -11.86 -19.65 14.61
CA VAL A 262 -12.39 -19.82 13.26
C VAL A 262 -12.24 -21.28 12.88
N ARG A 263 -13.30 -21.86 12.32
CA ARG A 263 -13.26 -23.15 11.63
C ARG A 263 -14.04 -23.06 10.31
N LEU A 264 -13.34 -23.29 9.25
CA LEU A 264 -13.83 -23.32 7.88
C LEU A 264 -13.81 -24.78 7.40
N THR A 265 -14.94 -25.29 6.92
CA THR A 265 -15.07 -26.67 6.50
C THR A 265 -15.65 -26.73 5.09
N ASP A 266 -14.87 -27.28 4.16
CA ASP A 266 -15.25 -27.43 2.75
C ASP A 266 -15.75 -26.12 2.10
N ILE A 267 -14.97 -25.04 2.27
CA ILE A 267 -15.35 -23.71 1.79
C ILE A 267 -15.22 -23.64 0.27
N ASN A 268 -16.28 -23.15 -0.36
CA ASN A 268 -16.36 -22.97 -1.79
C ASN A 268 -16.85 -21.55 -2.11
N VAL A 269 -16.08 -20.79 -2.91
CA VAL A 269 -16.44 -19.42 -3.36
C VAL A 269 -16.31 -19.35 -4.88
N ALA A 270 -17.37 -18.91 -5.54
CA ALA A 270 -17.40 -18.74 -6.98
C ALA A 270 -18.19 -17.47 -7.37
N TYR A 271 -17.81 -16.86 -8.47
CA TYR A 271 -18.50 -15.72 -9.11
C TYR A 271 -18.84 -16.13 -10.56
N GLY A 272 -20.11 -16.48 -10.80
CA GLY A 272 -20.54 -17.09 -12.04
C GLY A 272 -19.80 -18.43 -12.24
N ASP A 273 -19.12 -18.59 -13.37
CA ASP A 273 -18.35 -19.79 -13.69
C ASP A 273 -16.92 -19.78 -13.10
N SER A 274 -16.46 -18.63 -12.58
CA SER A 274 -15.12 -18.50 -12.04
C SER A 274 -15.06 -18.95 -10.58
N LYS A 275 -14.35 -20.07 -10.34
CA LYS A 275 -14.08 -20.59 -9.00
C LYS A 275 -12.89 -19.85 -8.39
N VAL A 276 -13.04 -19.31 -7.18
CA VAL A 276 -11.99 -18.58 -6.46
C VAL A 276 -11.41 -19.40 -5.32
N ILE A 277 -12.26 -20.09 -4.55
CA ILE A 277 -11.87 -21.01 -3.49
C ILE A 277 -12.63 -22.32 -3.68
N GLN A 278 -11.96 -23.46 -3.52
CA GLN A 278 -12.58 -24.78 -3.67
C GLN A 278 -12.10 -25.74 -2.58
N GLY A 279 -13.04 -26.26 -1.80
CA GLY A 279 -12.80 -27.33 -0.82
C GLY A 279 -11.85 -26.94 0.32
N LEU A 280 -11.78 -25.64 0.68
CA LEU A 280 -10.83 -25.17 1.68
C LEU A 280 -11.27 -25.59 3.09
N ASN A 281 -10.34 -26.25 3.80
CA ASN A 281 -10.45 -26.53 5.22
C ASN A 281 -9.37 -25.78 5.99
N TRP A 282 -9.77 -25.03 7.05
CA TRP A 282 -8.84 -24.28 7.87
C TRP A 282 -9.42 -24.05 9.29
N SER A 283 -8.53 -24.02 10.29
CA SER A 283 -8.92 -23.74 11.67
C SER A 283 -7.87 -22.86 12.34
N ILE A 284 -8.32 -21.83 13.05
CA ILE A 284 -7.49 -20.91 13.84
C ILE A 284 -7.92 -21.10 15.32
N LYS A 285 -6.96 -21.41 16.20
CA LYS A 285 -7.19 -21.53 17.63
C LYS A 285 -6.71 -20.28 18.38
N PRO A 286 -7.21 -20.03 19.61
CA PRO A 286 -6.69 -18.95 20.45
C PRO A 286 -5.16 -19.03 20.59
N GLY A 287 -4.47 -17.88 20.41
CA GLY A 287 -3.02 -17.78 20.52
C GLY A 287 -2.23 -18.34 19.33
N GLN A 288 -2.86 -18.96 18.35
CA GLN A 288 -2.21 -19.36 17.12
C GLN A 288 -2.21 -18.20 16.12
N HIS A 289 -1.10 -17.48 16.05
CA HIS A 289 -0.93 -16.41 15.07
C HIS A 289 -0.60 -16.98 13.68
N TRP A 290 -1.33 -16.52 12.67
CA TRP A 290 -1.23 -17.03 11.30
C TRP A 290 -0.79 -15.96 10.32
N GLN A 291 0.06 -16.36 9.36
CA GLN A 291 0.29 -15.60 8.13
C GLN A 291 -0.47 -16.26 6.97
N LEU A 292 -1.29 -15.45 6.29
CA LEU A 292 -1.98 -15.83 5.07
C LEU A 292 -1.27 -15.20 3.88
N SER A 293 -0.85 -16.03 2.92
CA SER A 293 -0.18 -15.59 1.69
C SER A 293 -0.81 -16.21 0.45
N GLY A 294 -0.41 -15.74 -0.72
CA GLY A 294 -0.86 -16.25 -2.01
C GLY A 294 -0.88 -15.15 -3.08
N PRO A 295 -0.85 -15.49 -4.36
CA PRO A 295 -0.83 -14.54 -5.46
C PRO A 295 -2.10 -13.66 -5.50
N ASN A 296 -2.03 -12.55 -6.24
CA ASN A 296 -3.20 -11.70 -6.44
C ASN A 296 -4.31 -12.48 -7.17
N GLY A 297 -5.54 -12.36 -6.63
CA GLY A 297 -6.69 -13.10 -7.14
C GLY A 297 -6.82 -14.54 -6.62
N SER A 298 -6.01 -14.97 -5.62
CA SER A 298 -6.14 -16.29 -4.99
C SER A 298 -7.28 -16.39 -3.96
N GLY A 299 -8.02 -15.31 -3.72
CA GLY A 299 -9.17 -15.31 -2.82
C GLY A 299 -8.88 -14.93 -1.36
N LYS A 300 -7.72 -14.34 -1.04
CA LYS A 300 -7.38 -13.89 0.33
C LYS A 300 -8.45 -12.99 0.92
N THR A 301 -8.79 -11.89 0.25
CA THR A 301 -9.83 -10.95 0.70
C THR A 301 -11.21 -11.61 0.80
N CYS A 302 -11.55 -12.53 -0.14
CA CYS A 302 -12.78 -13.32 -0.04
C CYS A 302 -12.81 -14.16 1.25
N LEU A 303 -11.68 -14.81 1.59
CA LEU A 303 -11.54 -15.62 2.79
C LEU A 303 -11.67 -14.77 4.06
N LEU A 304 -11.03 -13.60 4.10
CA LEU A 304 -11.18 -12.66 5.22
C LEU A 304 -12.64 -12.21 5.37
N ASN A 305 -13.30 -11.83 4.28
CA ASN A 305 -14.69 -11.40 4.27
C ASN A 305 -15.67 -12.53 4.69
N LEU A 306 -15.34 -13.79 4.43
CA LEU A 306 -16.09 -14.93 4.98
C LEU A 306 -15.98 -15.00 6.51
N ILE A 307 -14.78 -14.77 7.06
CA ILE A 307 -14.54 -14.77 8.52
C ILE A 307 -15.24 -13.58 9.19
N THR A 308 -15.16 -12.37 8.61
CA THR A 308 -15.79 -11.15 9.15
C THR A 308 -17.30 -11.14 8.96
N GLY A 309 -17.83 -11.99 8.07
CA GLY A 309 -19.25 -12.07 7.75
C GLY A 309 -19.71 -11.06 6.68
N ASP A 310 -18.80 -10.34 6.06
CA ASP A 310 -19.11 -9.34 5.03
C ASP A 310 -19.30 -9.97 3.63
N HIS A 311 -18.93 -11.26 3.44
CA HIS A 311 -19.10 -11.95 2.16
C HIS A 311 -20.51 -12.55 2.01
N PRO A 312 -21.22 -12.33 0.88
CA PRO A 312 -22.57 -12.86 0.69
C PRO A 312 -22.70 -14.39 0.80
N GLN A 313 -21.64 -15.12 0.38
CA GLN A 313 -21.62 -16.59 0.42
C GLN A 313 -21.23 -17.14 1.80
N CYS A 314 -21.16 -16.33 2.86
CA CYS A 314 -20.90 -16.82 4.20
C CYS A 314 -22.04 -17.70 4.75
N TYR A 315 -23.27 -17.54 4.25
CA TYR A 315 -24.43 -18.34 4.65
C TYR A 315 -24.57 -19.66 3.87
N THR A 316 -23.87 -19.81 2.76
CA THR A 316 -23.88 -21.05 1.96
C THR A 316 -22.69 -21.97 2.25
N ASN A 317 -21.78 -21.53 3.12
CA ASN A 317 -20.58 -22.24 3.52
C ASN A 317 -20.63 -22.67 4.98
N ASN A 318 -19.92 -23.72 5.33
CA ASN A 318 -19.84 -24.21 6.71
C ASN A 318 -18.76 -23.46 7.49
N ILE A 319 -19.17 -22.40 8.18
CA ILE A 319 -18.30 -21.46 8.89
C ILE A 319 -18.68 -21.40 10.35
N PHE A 320 -17.74 -21.70 11.25
CA PHE A 320 -17.85 -21.51 12.69
C PHE A 320 -16.88 -20.41 13.13
N VAL A 321 -17.36 -19.40 13.84
CA VAL A 321 -16.57 -18.27 14.32
C VAL A 321 -16.98 -17.89 15.74
N PHE A 322 -16.02 -17.74 16.64
CA PHE A 322 -16.18 -17.26 18.01
C PHE A 322 -17.32 -17.94 18.78
N GLY A 323 -17.41 -19.27 18.69
CA GLY A 323 -18.46 -20.04 19.36
C GLY A 323 -19.81 -20.10 18.61
N MET A 324 -19.91 -19.45 17.43
CA MET A 324 -21.15 -19.35 16.66
C MET A 324 -21.04 -20.06 15.32
N GLN A 325 -22.04 -20.87 14.98
CA GLN A 325 -22.18 -21.45 13.63
C GLN A 325 -22.92 -20.46 12.74
N ARG A 326 -22.36 -20.08 11.59
CA ARG A 326 -23.01 -19.15 10.65
C ARG A 326 -24.32 -19.72 10.11
N GLY A 327 -25.34 -18.84 10.08
CA GLY A 327 -26.68 -19.20 9.60
C GLY A 327 -27.65 -19.64 10.69
N ASN A 328 -27.27 -19.63 11.98
CA ASN A 328 -28.12 -20.01 13.11
C ASN A 328 -28.83 -18.82 13.80
N GLY A 329 -28.86 -17.66 13.15
CA GLY A 329 -29.54 -16.47 13.67
C GLY A 329 -28.63 -15.45 14.36
N GLU A 330 -27.30 -15.67 14.31
CA GLU A 330 -26.31 -14.71 14.78
C GLU A 330 -26.33 -13.43 13.92
N THR A 331 -26.10 -12.30 14.54
CA THR A 331 -25.96 -11.01 13.85
C THR A 331 -24.51 -10.73 13.50
N ILE A 332 -24.28 -9.93 12.47
CA ILE A 332 -22.92 -9.50 12.09
C ILE A 332 -22.23 -8.72 13.22
N TRP A 333 -22.99 -7.99 14.02
CA TRP A 333 -22.48 -7.22 15.16
C TRP A 333 -21.95 -8.12 16.27
N GLN A 334 -22.59 -9.28 16.51
CA GLN A 334 -22.10 -10.29 17.45
C GLN A 334 -20.77 -10.89 17.01
N ILE A 335 -20.46 -10.89 15.74
CA ILE A 335 -19.17 -11.36 15.21
C ILE A 335 -18.13 -10.24 15.27
N LYS A 336 -18.51 -9.03 14.80
CA LYS A 336 -17.59 -7.90 14.73
C LYS A 336 -17.04 -7.44 16.09
N GLN A 337 -17.78 -7.67 17.18
CA GLN A 337 -17.24 -7.38 18.51
C GLN A 337 -15.95 -8.13 18.85
N TYR A 338 -15.74 -9.33 18.28
CA TYR A 338 -14.53 -10.15 18.49
C TYR A 338 -13.37 -9.79 17.57
N ILE A 339 -13.63 -8.99 16.54
CA ILE A 339 -12.68 -8.74 15.45
C ILE A 339 -12.15 -7.29 15.49
N GLY A 340 -10.85 -7.14 15.42
CA GLY A 340 -10.20 -5.92 14.94
C GLY A 340 -9.81 -6.13 13.46
N TYR A 341 -10.16 -5.19 12.59
CA TYR A 341 -9.87 -5.32 11.17
C TYR A 341 -9.21 -4.06 10.62
N VAL A 342 -8.08 -4.25 9.94
CA VAL A 342 -7.35 -3.18 9.23
C VAL A 342 -6.99 -3.68 7.85
N SER A 343 -7.34 -2.91 6.83
CA SER A 343 -6.95 -3.16 5.44
C SER A 343 -6.68 -1.85 4.71
N THR A 344 -6.01 -1.94 3.58
CA THR A 344 -5.80 -0.79 2.70
C THR A 344 -7.13 -0.24 2.17
N ALA A 345 -8.08 -1.11 1.82
CA ALA A 345 -9.42 -0.70 1.38
C ALA A 345 -10.16 0.08 2.48
N LEU A 346 -10.14 -0.41 3.72
CA LEU A 346 -10.74 0.29 4.86
C LEU A 346 -10.14 1.70 5.03
N GLN A 347 -8.83 1.85 4.89
CA GLN A 347 -8.18 3.16 5.01
C GLN A 347 -8.64 4.15 3.93
N TRP A 348 -8.78 3.71 2.68
CA TRP A 348 -9.30 4.54 1.60
C TRP A 348 -10.75 4.96 1.79
N GLU A 349 -11.56 4.10 2.40
CA GLU A 349 -12.97 4.35 2.68
C GLU A 349 -13.20 5.15 3.97
N TYR A 350 -12.21 5.19 4.89
CA TYR A 350 -12.32 5.84 6.19
C TYR A 350 -12.17 7.37 6.08
N ARG A 351 -13.14 7.99 5.39
CA ARG A 351 -13.15 9.44 5.10
C ARG A 351 -13.89 10.23 6.18
N VAL A 352 -13.25 10.32 7.36
CA VAL A 352 -13.80 11.06 8.50
C VAL A 352 -12.95 12.26 8.84
N SER A 353 -13.58 13.34 9.32
CA SER A 353 -12.91 14.56 9.79
C SER A 353 -12.94 14.70 11.32
N ILE A 354 -13.13 13.59 12.05
CA ILE A 354 -13.10 13.57 13.52
C ILE A 354 -11.66 13.59 14.03
N SER A 355 -11.48 13.98 15.29
CA SER A 355 -10.16 14.04 15.92
C SER A 355 -9.52 12.66 16.06
N LEU A 356 -8.17 12.59 16.09
CA LEU A 356 -7.41 11.36 16.22
C LEU A 356 -7.86 10.55 17.45
N ARG A 357 -8.06 11.22 18.59
CA ARG A 357 -8.60 10.59 19.80
C ARG A 357 -9.94 9.92 19.54
N ASN A 358 -10.85 10.59 18.84
CA ASN A 358 -12.18 10.05 18.54
C ASN A 358 -12.14 8.90 17.53
N VAL A 359 -11.17 8.88 16.62
CA VAL A 359 -10.94 7.72 15.73
C VAL A 359 -10.63 6.48 16.56
N ILE A 360 -9.69 6.57 17.54
CA ILE A 360 -9.36 5.43 18.39
C ILE A 360 -10.58 5.02 19.23
N ILE A 361 -11.28 5.97 19.87
CA ILE A 361 -12.46 5.69 20.69
C ILE A 361 -13.56 5.00 19.89
N SER A 362 -13.73 5.34 18.61
CA SER A 362 -14.73 4.70 17.74
C SER A 362 -14.52 3.17 17.60
N GLY A 363 -13.30 2.69 17.87
CA GLY A 363 -12.94 1.28 17.88
C GLY A 363 -13.63 0.47 18.98
N PHE A 364 -13.96 1.06 20.12
CA PHE A 364 -14.75 0.39 21.17
C PHE A 364 -16.17 0.04 20.72
N HIS A 365 -16.70 0.77 19.75
CA HIS A 365 -18.07 0.66 19.25
C HIS A 365 -18.17 0.07 17.84
N ASP A 366 -17.04 -0.33 17.24
CA ASP A 366 -16.96 -0.83 15.86
C ASP A 366 -17.62 0.11 14.82
N SER A 367 -17.66 1.41 15.10
CA SER A 367 -18.34 2.40 14.29
C SER A 367 -17.36 3.26 13.48
N ILE A 368 -17.79 3.72 12.31
CA ILE A 368 -17.12 4.78 11.56
C ILE A 368 -17.65 6.11 12.09
N GLY A 369 -16.85 6.83 12.88
CA GLY A 369 -17.26 8.05 13.56
C GLY A 369 -17.81 7.83 14.98
N MET A 370 -18.15 8.93 15.67
CA MET A 370 -18.61 8.93 17.06
C MET A 370 -20.11 9.15 17.13
N TYR A 371 -20.84 8.13 17.62
CA TYR A 371 -22.30 8.17 17.77
C TYR A 371 -22.73 8.05 19.24
N THR A 372 -21.82 7.66 20.13
CA THR A 372 -22.04 7.49 21.59
C THR A 372 -21.09 8.35 22.38
N LYS A 373 -21.48 8.74 23.61
CA LYS A 373 -20.58 9.46 24.50
C LYS A 373 -19.51 8.50 25.04
N SER A 374 -18.25 8.89 24.89
CA SER A 374 -17.12 8.16 25.46
C SER A 374 -17.06 8.32 26.98
N THR A 375 -16.61 7.27 27.69
CA THR A 375 -16.25 7.35 29.10
C THR A 375 -14.88 8.01 29.29
N ASP A 376 -14.57 8.47 30.50
CA ASP A 376 -13.25 9.05 30.76
C ASP A 376 -12.13 8.00 30.70
N LYS A 377 -12.42 6.74 31.05
CA LYS A 377 -11.49 5.62 30.86
C LYS A 377 -11.17 5.35 29.38
N GLN A 378 -12.17 5.38 28.52
CA GLN A 378 -11.97 5.21 27.07
C GLN A 378 -11.10 6.32 26.48
N LYS A 379 -11.26 7.56 26.96
CA LYS A 379 -10.39 8.69 26.57
C LYS A 379 -8.95 8.47 27.05
N GLU A 380 -8.77 8.01 28.27
CA GLU A 380 -7.44 7.72 28.83
C GLU A 380 -6.72 6.64 28.02
N VAL A 381 -7.39 5.54 27.69
CA VAL A 381 -6.83 4.47 26.85
C VAL A 381 -6.50 5.01 25.46
N ALA A 382 -7.37 5.83 24.85
CA ALA A 382 -7.09 6.46 23.57
C ALA A 382 -5.87 7.39 23.62
N ASP A 383 -5.70 8.15 24.71
CA ASP A 383 -4.54 9.02 24.91
C ASP A 383 -3.25 8.22 25.12
N GLN A 384 -3.30 7.06 25.78
CA GLN A 384 -2.16 6.13 25.89
C GLN A 384 -1.76 5.58 24.51
N TRP A 385 -2.73 5.23 23.66
CA TRP A 385 -2.45 4.81 22.29
C TRP A 385 -1.82 5.95 21.47
N LEU A 386 -2.32 7.17 21.59
CA LEU A 386 -1.73 8.34 20.91
C LEU A 386 -0.31 8.63 21.39
N ASP A 387 -0.04 8.44 22.69
CA ASP A 387 1.30 8.57 23.28
C ASP A 387 2.27 7.54 22.71
N LEU A 388 1.82 6.26 22.62
CA LEU A 388 2.57 5.16 22.02
C LEU A 388 2.95 5.44 20.56
N LEU A 389 2.01 6.04 19.80
CA LEU A 389 2.22 6.37 18.38
C LEU A 389 2.97 7.71 18.18
N GLY A 390 3.32 8.43 19.25
CA GLY A 390 3.95 9.76 19.14
C GLY A 390 3.02 10.86 18.62
N MET A 391 1.70 10.66 18.74
CA MET A 391 0.67 11.58 18.21
C MET A 391 -0.13 12.30 19.30
N LYS A 392 0.32 12.26 20.55
CA LYS A 392 -0.39 12.84 21.71
C LYS A 392 -0.70 14.33 21.56
N ASP A 393 0.28 15.10 21.10
CA ASP A 393 0.14 16.54 20.91
C ASP A 393 -0.84 16.88 19.76
N ARG A 394 -1.08 15.93 18.87
CA ARG A 394 -1.97 16.02 17.72
C ARG A 394 -3.36 15.42 17.97
N ALA A 395 -3.69 15.06 19.20
CA ALA A 395 -4.91 14.33 19.57
C ALA A 395 -6.22 14.96 19.08
N ASN A 396 -6.26 16.27 18.89
CA ASN A 396 -7.41 17.04 18.43
C ASN A 396 -7.39 17.36 16.93
N GLU A 397 -6.32 17.00 16.22
CA GLU A 397 -6.24 17.19 14.76
C GLU A 397 -7.24 16.26 14.04
N PRO A 398 -7.75 16.68 12.87
CA PRO A 398 -8.60 15.83 12.04
C PRO A 398 -7.81 14.67 11.41
N TYR A 399 -8.39 13.47 11.41
CA TYR A 399 -7.80 12.27 10.82
C TYR A 399 -7.38 12.42 9.35
N ASN A 400 -8.20 13.11 8.55
CA ASN A 400 -7.94 13.31 7.12
C ASN A 400 -6.75 14.24 6.79
N GLN A 401 -6.13 14.86 7.80
CA GLN A 401 -4.92 15.65 7.65
C GLN A 401 -3.63 14.87 7.94
N LEU A 402 -3.76 13.62 8.38
CA LEU A 402 -2.61 12.76 8.63
C LEU A 402 -1.98 12.27 7.32
N SER A 403 -0.67 11.99 7.38
CA SER A 403 0.02 11.21 6.36
C SER A 403 -0.59 9.81 6.24
N PHE A 404 -0.42 9.17 5.09
CA PHE A 404 -0.95 7.82 4.86
C PHE A 404 -0.42 6.80 5.89
N GLY A 405 0.85 6.91 6.28
CA GLY A 405 1.46 6.06 7.31
C GLY A 405 0.86 6.29 8.70
N ASP A 406 0.74 7.55 9.12
CA ASP A 406 0.12 7.90 10.40
C ASP A 406 -1.33 7.43 10.48
N GLN A 407 -2.09 7.55 9.37
CA GLN A 407 -3.45 7.03 9.28
C GLN A 407 -3.50 5.51 9.53
N ARG A 408 -2.56 4.74 8.94
CA ARG A 408 -2.46 3.30 9.11
C ARG A 408 -2.19 2.92 10.56
N LEU A 409 -1.22 3.56 11.19
CA LEU A 409 -0.90 3.35 12.61
C LEU A 409 -2.11 3.65 13.51
N LEU A 410 -2.81 4.74 13.25
CA LEU A 410 -4.01 5.11 14.00
C LEU A 410 -5.15 4.09 13.83
N LEU A 411 -5.34 3.54 12.63
CA LEU A 411 -6.34 2.48 12.38
C LEU A 411 -5.98 1.17 13.07
N ILE A 412 -4.68 0.83 13.21
CA ILE A 412 -4.24 -0.32 14.00
C ILE A 412 -4.58 -0.08 15.48
N ALA A 413 -4.26 1.09 16.03
CA ALA A 413 -4.64 1.45 17.41
C ALA A 413 -6.17 1.38 17.62
N ARG A 414 -6.95 1.91 16.67
CA ARG A 414 -8.40 1.82 16.66
C ARG A 414 -8.91 0.37 16.68
N ALA A 415 -8.31 -0.52 15.89
CA ALA A 415 -8.68 -1.93 15.85
C ALA A 415 -8.32 -2.67 17.13
N MET A 416 -7.24 -2.25 17.82
CA MET A 416 -6.70 -2.85 19.02
C MET A 416 -7.31 -2.32 20.33
N VAL A 417 -7.93 -1.13 20.32
CA VAL A 417 -8.33 -0.42 21.55
C VAL A 417 -9.24 -1.23 22.48
N LYS A 418 -10.04 -2.16 21.94
CA LYS A 418 -10.92 -3.08 22.69
C LYS A 418 -10.26 -4.44 23.00
N HIS A 419 -8.99 -4.67 22.64
CA HIS A 419 -8.29 -5.96 22.69
C HIS A 419 -9.11 -7.07 22.02
N PRO A 420 -9.29 -7.04 20.70
CA PRO A 420 -10.11 -8.01 19.99
C PRO A 420 -9.56 -9.43 20.15
N THR A 421 -10.44 -10.42 20.12
CA THR A 421 -10.04 -11.84 20.19
C THR A 421 -9.24 -12.25 18.93
N LEU A 422 -9.61 -11.69 17.77
CA LEU A 422 -8.90 -11.87 16.50
C LEU A 422 -8.62 -10.51 15.87
N LEU A 423 -7.34 -10.20 15.65
CA LEU A 423 -6.89 -9.04 14.87
C LEU A 423 -6.54 -9.50 13.46
N ILE A 424 -7.25 -8.99 12.47
CA ILE A 424 -6.99 -9.24 11.06
C ILE A 424 -6.29 -8.01 10.47
N LEU A 425 -5.09 -8.22 9.93
CA LEU A 425 -4.27 -7.20 9.30
C LEU A 425 -4.04 -7.60 7.84
N ASP A 426 -4.73 -6.92 6.93
CA ASP A 426 -4.66 -7.17 5.49
C ASP A 426 -3.71 -6.16 4.85
N GLU A 427 -2.50 -6.60 4.54
CA GLU A 427 -1.39 -5.82 3.98
C GLU A 427 -1.11 -4.53 4.78
N PRO A 428 -0.84 -4.61 6.10
CA PRO A 428 -0.74 -3.42 6.95
C PRO A 428 0.49 -2.56 6.66
N CYS A 429 1.50 -3.11 6.00
CA CYS A 429 2.74 -2.40 5.65
C CYS A 429 2.73 -1.79 4.24
N LEU A 430 1.70 -2.06 3.42
CA LEU A 430 1.61 -1.57 2.05
C LEU A 430 1.54 -0.03 2.01
N GLY A 431 2.42 0.60 1.21
CA GLY A 431 2.50 2.06 1.05
C GLY A 431 3.09 2.81 2.26
N LEU A 432 3.70 2.11 3.23
CA LEU A 432 4.40 2.73 4.35
C LEU A 432 5.87 2.97 4.02
N ASP A 433 6.40 4.11 4.51
CA ASP A 433 7.83 4.31 4.57
C ASP A 433 8.49 3.36 5.59
N ASP A 434 9.82 3.20 5.52
CA ASP A 434 10.55 2.26 6.36
C ASP A 434 10.36 2.50 7.86
N ILE A 435 10.26 3.75 8.31
CA ILE A 435 10.07 4.07 9.74
C ILE A 435 8.70 3.58 10.21
N ASN A 436 7.64 3.95 9.48
CA ASN A 436 6.28 3.54 9.82
C ASN A 436 6.09 2.03 9.67
N ARG A 437 6.72 1.41 8.67
CA ARG A 437 6.74 -0.03 8.47
C ARG A 437 7.35 -0.75 9.69
N GLN A 438 8.54 -0.37 10.12
CA GLN A 438 9.21 -0.96 11.27
C GLN A 438 8.38 -0.78 12.55
N LEU A 439 7.75 0.37 12.73
CA LEU A 439 6.88 0.63 13.86
C LEU A 439 5.64 -0.30 13.86
N VAL A 440 5.02 -0.50 12.69
CA VAL A 440 3.89 -1.44 12.54
C VAL A 440 4.33 -2.87 12.85
N LEU A 441 5.46 -3.34 12.29
CA LEU A 441 5.97 -4.68 12.54
C LEU A 441 6.28 -4.91 14.02
N ALA A 442 6.98 -3.96 14.66
CA ALA A 442 7.29 -4.03 16.09
C ALA A 442 6.01 -4.03 16.96
N LEU A 443 4.99 -3.25 16.60
CA LEU A 443 3.71 -3.25 17.28
C LEU A 443 3.01 -4.61 17.15
N ILE A 444 2.98 -5.20 15.97
CA ILE A 444 2.38 -6.53 15.74
C ILE A 444 3.14 -7.61 16.55
N GLU A 445 4.47 -7.55 16.60
CA GLU A 445 5.27 -8.46 17.43
C GLU A 445 4.88 -8.37 18.92
N LYS A 446 4.72 -7.15 19.44
CA LYS A 446 4.27 -6.93 20.82
C LYS A 446 2.85 -7.45 21.06
N ILE A 447 1.93 -7.27 20.09
CA ILE A 447 0.58 -7.84 20.17
C ILE A 447 0.64 -9.38 20.23
N CYS A 448 1.44 -10.01 19.36
CA CYS A 448 1.63 -11.46 19.39
C CYS A 448 2.21 -11.95 20.74
N ALA A 449 3.13 -11.19 21.32
CA ALA A 449 3.76 -11.53 22.59
C ALA A 449 2.85 -11.33 23.82
N SER A 450 1.84 -10.45 23.74
CA SER A 450 0.90 -10.19 24.86
C SER A 450 -0.02 -11.37 25.15
N GLY A 451 -0.31 -12.22 24.16
CA GLY A 451 -1.14 -13.42 24.29
C GLY A 451 -2.65 -13.18 24.37
N ASP A 452 -3.11 -11.94 24.48
CA ASP A 452 -4.53 -11.60 24.66
C ASP A 452 -5.30 -11.60 23.33
N THR A 453 -4.62 -11.35 22.21
CA THR A 453 -5.20 -11.23 20.86
C THR A 453 -4.53 -12.21 19.90
N THR A 454 -5.31 -12.97 19.16
CA THR A 454 -4.78 -13.80 18.06
C THR A 454 -4.64 -12.95 16.80
N VAL A 455 -3.54 -13.08 16.08
CA VAL A 455 -3.26 -12.27 14.88
C VAL A 455 -3.39 -13.14 13.62
N LEU A 456 -4.14 -12.62 12.65
CA LEU A 456 -4.17 -13.11 11.26
C LEU A 456 -3.58 -12.01 10.36
N TYR A 457 -2.37 -12.26 9.89
CA TYR A 457 -1.55 -11.32 9.13
C TYR A 457 -1.51 -11.74 7.66
N VAL A 458 -1.97 -10.87 6.78
CA VAL A 458 -1.86 -11.07 5.32
C VAL A 458 -0.70 -10.25 4.81
N ASN A 459 0.25 -10.91 4.17
CA ASN A 459 1.43 -10.27 3.63
C ASN A 459 1.96 -10.99 2.37
N HIS A 460 2.56 -10.23 1.47
CA HIS A 460 3.20 -10.70 0.25
C HIS A 460 4.73 -10.61 0.29
N HIS A 461 5.28 -9.83 1.23
CA HIS A 461 6.72 -9.53 1.31
C HIS A 461 7.41 -10.48 2.29
N ALA A 462 8.45 -11.16 1.82
CA ALA A 462 9.21 -12.12 2.63
C ALA A 462 9.97 -11.45 3.80
N GLU A 463 10.30 -10.17 3.66
CA GLU A 463 11.05 -9.41 4.65
C GLU A 463 10.17 -8.88 5.81
N ASP A 464 8.85 -8.84 5.66
CA ASP A 464 7.92 -8.44 6.71
C ASP A 464 7.61 -9.62 7.65
N GLN A 465 8.63 -10.34 8.07
CA GLN A 465 8.47 -11.47 9.00
C GLN A 465 8.25 -10.98 10.43
N ILE A 466 7.31 -11.63 11.11
CA ILE A 466 6.99 -11.37 12.50
C ILE A 466 7.35 -12.63 13.29
N SER A 467 8.30 -12.52 14.21
CA SER A 467 8.84 -13.67 14.96
C SER A 467 7.78 -14.38 15.81
N GLY A 468 6.71 -13.68 16.18
CA GLY A 468 5.55 -14.24 16.90
C GLY A 468 4.63 -15.11 16.05
N ILE A 469 4.70 -15.04 14.71
CA ILE A 469 3.85 -15.80 13.79
C ILE A 469 4.57 -17.10 13.40
N LYS A 470 3.95 -18.26 13.71
CA LYS A 470 4.53 -19.59 13.48
C LYS A 470 3.71 -20.44 12.51
N GLU A 471 2.49 -20.04 12.23
CA GLU A 471 1.57 -20.79 11.38
C GLU A 471 1.41 -20.07 10.05
N TYR A 472 1.43 -20.84 8.96
CA TYR A 472 1.40 -20.29 7.59
C TYR A 472 0.32 -20.97 6.77
N LYS A 473 -0.49 -20.18 6.06
CA LYS A 473 -1.47 -20.65 5.10
C LYS A 473 -1.22 -19.98 3.76
N GLN A 474 -0.92 -20.78 2.76
CA GLN A 474 -0.79 -20.31 1.38
C GLN A 474 -2.04 -20.67 0.58
N LEU A 475 -2.59 -19.70 -0.14
CA LEU A 475 -3.65 -19.92 -1.11
C LEU A 475 -3.04 -20.00 -2.51
N GLU A 476 -3.55 -20.92 -3.31
CA GLU A 476 -3.19 -21.05 -4.72
C GLU A 476 -4.27 -20.39 -5.58
N LYS A 477 -3.84 -19.80 -6.70
CA LYS A 477 -4.80 -19.32 -7.70
C LYS A 477 -5.33 -20.50 -8.49
N LEU A 478 -6.64 -20.71 -8.47
CA LEU A 478 -7.27 -21.72 -9.30
C LEU A 478 -7.14 -21.30 -10.76
N SER A 479 -6.65 -22.20 -11.60
CA SER A 479 -6.65 -22.01 -13.06
C SER A 479 -8.11 -21.95 -13.54
N ALA A 480 -8.44 -20.97 -14.37
CA ALA A 480 -9.69 -21.00 -15.11
C ALA A 480 -9.67 -22.22 -16.04
N GLU A 481 -10.57 -23.18 -15.79
CA GLU A 481 -10.85 -24.28 -16.72
C GLU A 481 -11.60 -23.78 -17.95
#